data_8dc1685f6da39efc94c833a3ae3b1958
#
_entry.id   8dc1685f6da39efc94c833a3ae3b1958
#
_cell.length_a   1.000
_cell.length_b   1.000
_cell.length_c   1.000
_cell.angle_alpha   90.00
_cell.angle_beta   90.00
_cell.angle_gamma   90.00
#
_symmetry.space_group_name_H-M   'P 1'
#
loop_
_entity.id
_entity.type
_entity.pdbx_description
1 polymer ?
#
loop_
_entity_poly.entity_id
_entity_poly.type
_entity_poly.pdbx_seq_one_letter_code
_entity_poly.pdbx_strand_id
1 'polypeptide(L)'
;IGVPIIPTISKTGFGIEALFNRVISVYEETDPILRHVHVNYGDTLEKYINALRKMLKRNGTVDKTYSKRYLAIKLLENDKEVKQYVQSLPETKPILETCSQYSQQLEEMLKEDTETALTNARYGFISGALRETFVANKIKEVSSTQIIDLFVTHKVLGFPIFIFFMCIDFIRKILTSYWTVCRNNNNFHIVS
;
A
#
# COMPACT_ATOMS: atom_id res chain seq x y z
N ILE A 1 10.72 -3.96 14.20
CA ILE A 1 9.63 -4.77 13.59
C ILE A 1 10.10 -6.21 13.36
N GLY A 2 11.42 -6.50 13.32
CA GLY A 2 11.95 -7.86 13.13
C GLY A 2 11.76 -8.40 11.71
N VAL A 3 11.70 -7.50 10.73
CA VAL A 3 11.65 -7.82 9.30
C VAL A 3 12.83 -7.16 8.62
N PRO A 4 13.60 -7.87 7.79
CA PRO A 4 14.70 -7.28 7.04
C PRO A 4 14.18 -6.25 6.02
N ILE A 5 14.82 -5.09 5.96
CA ILE A 5 14.50 -4.02 5.01
C ILE A 5 15.72 -3.79 4.13
N ILE A 6 15.55 -3.86 2.82
CA ILE A 6 16.62 -3.71 1.85
C ILE A 6 16.25 -2.60 0.86
N PRO A 7 17.03 -1.51 0.79
CA PRO A 7 16.80 -0.46 -0.19
C PRO A 7 17.19 -0.98 -1.59
N THR A 8 16.29 -0.80 -2.56
CA THR A 8 16.52 -1.18 -3.96
C THR A 8 16.19 -0.05 -4.91
N ILE A 9 16.96 0.08 -5.98
CA ILE A 9 16.71 1.03 -7.07
C ILE A 9 16.60 0.22 -8.37
N SER A 10 15.39 -0.01 -8.84
CA SER A 10 15.13 -0.83 -10.03
C SER A 10 15.83 -0.33 -11.29
N LYS A 11 15.94 1.00 -11.47
CA LYS A 11 16.59 1.63 -12.63
C LYS A 11 18.09 1.30 -12.75
N THR A 12 18.78 1.19 -11.64
CA THR A 12 20.25 0.96 -11.60
C THR A 12 20.62 -0.47 -11.23
N GLY A 13 19.66 -1.28 -10.80
CA GLY A 13 19.90 -2.62 -10.26
C GLY A 13 20.51 -2.62 -8.85
N PHE A 14 20.67 -1.44 -8.22
CA PHE A 14 21.22 -1.34 -6.88
C PHE A 14 20.37 -2.14 -5.87
N GLY A 15 21.02 -2.93 -5.05
CA GLY A 15 20.39 -3.69 -3.97
C GLY A 15 19.62 -4.95 -4.39
N ILE A 16 19.51 -5.27 -5.68
CA ILE A 16 18.76 -6.45 -6.17
C ILE A 16 19.42 -7.74 -5.69
N GLU A 17 20.75 -7.88 -5.81
CA GLU A 17 21.48 -9.06 -5.36
C GLU A 17 21.35 -9.24 -3.83
N ALA A 18 21.47 -8.16 -3.07
CA ALA A 18 21.27 -8.18 -1.62
C ALA A 18 19.84 -8.62 -1.26
N LEU A 19 18.83 -8.20 -2.05
CA LEU A 19 17.44 -8.62 -1.88
C LEU A 19 17.29 -10.13 -2.08
N PHE A 20 17.82 -10.68 -3.18
CA PHE A 20 17.74 -12.13 -3.45
C PHE A 20 18.46 -12.96 -2.40
N ASN A 21 19.66 -12.57 -2.01
CA ASN A 21 20.39 -13.27 -0.95
C ASN A 21 19.63 -13.26 0.37
N ARG A 22 18.94 -12.15 0.68
CA ARG A 22 18.13 -12.05 1.89
C ARG A 22 16.86 -12.89 1.81
N VAL A 23 16.22 -12.94 0.65
CA VAL A 23 15.04 -13.81 0.42
C VAL A 23 15.41 -15.27 0.65
N ILE A 24 16.56 -15.71 0.14
CA ILE A 24 17.07 -17.07 0.35
C ILE A 24 17.32 -17.32 1.85
N SER A 25 18.00 -16.41 2.55
CA SER A 25 18.27 -16.54 4.00
C SER A 25 16.98 -16.62 4.82
N VAL A 26 15.95 -15.86 4.44
CA VAL A 26 14.62 -15.93 5.08
C VAL A 26 13.93 -17.25 4.79
N TYR A 27 14.02 -17.75 3.57
CA TYR A 27 13.43 -19.03 3.18
C TYR A 27 14.10 -20.21 3.92
N GLU A 28 15.41 -20.15 4.09
CA GLU A 28 16.21 -21.17 4.81
C GLU A 28 16.16 -21.00 6.33
N GLU A 29 15.38 -20.05 6.85
CA GLU A 29 15.25 -19.72 8.29
C GLU A 29 16.61 -19.38 8.96
N THR A 30 17.59 -18.94 8.17
CA THR A 30 18.95 -18.59 8.64
C THR A 30 19.10 -17.10 8.94
N ASP A 31 18.08 -16.28 8.65
CA ASP A 31 18.13 -14.83 8.85
C ASP A 31 18.09 -14.46 10.34
N PRO A 32 19.13 -13.80 10.88
CA PRO A 32 19.21 -13.47 12.30
C PRO A 32 18.23 -12.35 12.72
N ILE A 33 17.69 -11.59 11.77
CA ILE A 33 16.76 -10.47 12.03
C ILE A 33 15.32 -10.94 12.01
N LEU A 34 15.05 -12.06 11.33
CA LEU A 34 13.70 -12.56 11.17
C LEU A 34 13.10 -12.95 12.52
N ARG A 35 12.11 -12.20 12.94
CA ARG A 35 11.27 -12.54 14.08
C ARG A 35 9.84 -12.75 13.58
N HIS A 36 9.21 -13.83 14.02
CA HIS A 36 7.79 -14.04 13.79
C HIS A 36 6.98 -13.02 14.58
N VAL A 37 6.81 -11.83 13.99
CA VAL A 37 6.01 -10.77 14.59
C VAL A 37 4.55 -11.15 14.45
N HIS A 38 3.90 -11.43 15.56
CA HIS A 38 2.46 -11.59 15.61
C HIS A 38 1.82 -10.29 16.06
N VAL A 39 0.96 -9.73 15.20
CA VAL A 39 0.10 -8.63 15.63
C VAL A 39 -0.80 -9.12 16.76
N ASN A 40 -0.76 -8.43 17.90
CA ASN A 40 -1.68 -8.67 18.98
C ASN A 40 -2.95 -7.83 18.74
N TYR A 41 -4.09 -8.51 18.58
CA TYR A 41 -5.37 -7.87 18.31
C TYR A 41 -6.12 -7.43 19.58
N GLY A 42 -5.48 -7.54 20.74
CA GLY A 42 -6.12 -7.30 22.04
C GLY A 42 -6.82 -8.54 22.60
N ASP A 43 -6.99 -8.58 23.92
CA ASP A 43 -7.43 -9.78 24.64
C ASP A 43 -8.79 -10.32 24.16
N THR A 44 -9.70 -9.43 23.82
CA THR A 44 -11.04 -9.79 23.34
C THR A 44 -10.97 -10.55 22.03
N LEU A 45 -10.36 -9.97 20.98
CA LEU A 45 -10.25 -10.60 19.66
C LEU A 45 -9.37 -11.86 19.71
N GLU A 46 -8.26 -11.80 20.45
CA GLU A 46 -7.34 -12.94 20.60
C GLU A 46 -8.01 -14.18 21.18
N LYS A 47 -8.95 -14.02 22.10
CA LYS A 47 -9.74 -15.12 22.66
C LYS A 47 -10.48 -15.90 21.56
N TYR A 48 -11.18 -15.19 20.66
CA TYR A 48 -11.95 -15.80 19.59
C TYR A 48 -11.05 -16.34 18.47
N ILE A 49 -9.99 -15.63 18.12
CA ILE A 49 -8.97 -16.10 17.16
C ILE A 49 -8.35 -17.41 17.63
N ASN A 50 -7.98 -17.52 18.90
CA ASN A 50 -7.39 -18.72 19.48
C ASN A 50 -8.39 -19.87 19.58
N ALA A 51 -9.67 -19.60 19.84
CA ALA A 51 -10.72 -20.61 19.83
C ALA A 51 -10.89 -21.23 18.43
N LEU A 52 -11.04 -20.39 17.39
CA LEU A 52 -11.13 -20.86 15.99
C LEU A 52 -9.85 -21.56 15.54
N ARG A 53 -8.69 -21.05 15.89
CA ARG A 53 -7.41 -21.70 15.62
C ARG A 53 -7.33 -23.13 16.19
N LYS A 54 -7.81 -23.33 17.40
CA LYS A 54 -7.87 -24.67 18.04
C LYS A 54 -8.80 -25.60 17.28
N MET A 55 -9.97 -25.13 16.82
CA MET A 55 -10.92 -25.90 16.03
C MET A 55 -10.32 -26.29 14.68
N LEU A 56 -9.71 -25.35 13.95
CA LEU A 56 -9.01 -25.60 12.69
C LEU A 56 -7.83 -26.58 12.85
N LYS A 57 -7.15 -26.56 13.99
CA LYS A 57 -6.07 -27.50 14.28
C LYS A 57 -6.60 -28.92 14.54
N ARG A 58 -7.77 -29.06 15.19
CA ARG A 58 -8.38 -30.37 15.50
C ARG A 58 -8.95 -31.03 14.25
N ASN A 59 -9.46 -30.26 13.32
CA ASN A 59 -10.07 -30.79 12.09
C ASN A 59 -9.07 -31.62 11.25
N GLY A 60 -7.76 -31.33 11.31
CA GLY A 60 -6.71 -32.13 10.65
C GLY A 60 -6.68 -32.06 9.12
N THR A 61 -7.78 -31.71 8.46
CA THR A 61 -7.92 -31.66 7.00
C THR A 61 -7.40 -30.37 6.39
N VAL A 62 -7.19 -29.34 7.20
CA VAL A 62 -6.66 -28.06 6.76
C VAL A 62 -5.18 -28.22 6.38
N ASP A 63 -4.84 -27.90 5.15
CA ASP A 63 -3.49 -27.98 4.62
C ASP A 63 -2.46 -27.27 5.53
N LYS A 64 -1.24 -27.80 5.58
CA LYS A 64 -0.11 -27.21 6.29
C LYS A 64 0.37 -25.91 5.64
N THR A 65 0.02 -25.70 4.39
CA THR A 65 0.39 -24.50 3.61
C THR A 65 -0.12 -23.21 4.26
N TYR A 66 -1.30 -23.25 4.88
CA TYR A 66 -1.88 -22.07 5.54
C TYR A 66 -1.72 -22.10 7.05
N SER A 67 -1.24 -21.00 7.62
CA SER A 67 -1.25 -20.83 9.07
C SER A 67 -2.69 -20.87 9.61
N LYS A 68 -2.93 -21.70 10.62
CA LYS A 68 -4.27 -21.84 11.25
C LYS A 68 -4.73 -20.52 11.89
N ARG A 69 -3.78 -19.70 12.35
CA ARG A 69 -4.05 -18.35 12.86
C ARG A 69 -4.50 -17.42 11.72
N TYR A 70 -3.84 -17.45 10.58
CA TYR A 70 -4.23 -16.69 9.40
C TYR A 70 -5.66 -17.02 8.98
N LEU A 71 -5.98 -18.31 8.86
CA LEU A 71 -7.32 -18.74 8.49
C LEU A 71 -8.38 -18.30 9.52
N ALA A 72 -8.08 -18.39 10.82
CA ALA A 72 -8.99 -17.93 11.86
C ALA A 72 -9.28 -16.42 11.76
N ILE A 73 -8.25 -15.60 11.53
CA ILE A 73 -8.39 -14.16 11.34
C ILE A 73 -9.22 -13.86 10.10
N LYS A 74 -8.90 -14.51 8.97
CA LYS A 74 -9.60 -14.30 7.70
C LYS A 74 -11.06 -14.74 7.73
N LEU A 75 -11.38 -15.78 8.47
CA LEU A 75 -12.76 -16.21 8.71
C LEU A 75 -13.55 -15.15 9.49
N LEU A 76 -12.94 -14.54 10.52
CA LEU A 76 -13.54 -13.45 11.28
C LEU A 76 -13.67 -12.16 10.45
N GLU A 77 -12.77 -11.91 9.50
CA GLU A 77 -12.87 -10.82 8.52
C GLU A 77 -13.92 -11.06 7.43
N ASN A 78 -14.63 -12.19 7.48
CA ASN A 78 -15.61 -12.54 6.46
C ASN A 78 -15.05 -12.69 5.04
N ASP A 79 -13.76 -13.02 4.92
CA ASP A 79 -13.07 -13.18 3.64
C ASP A 79 -13.72 -14.30 2.80
N LYS A 80 -14.15 -13.95 1.58
CA LYS A 80 -14.91 -14.84 0.71
C LYS A 80 -14.09 -16.05 0.23
N GLU A 81 -12.83 -15.82 -0.12
CA GLU A 81 -11.94 -16.84 -0.65
C GLU A 81 -11.62 -17.88 0.43
N VAL A 82 -11.28 -17.41 1.62
CA VAL A 82 -11.00 -18.29 2.76
C VAL A 82 -12.24 -19.04 3.21
N LYS A 83 -13.42 -18.42 3.18
CA LYS A 83 -14.70 -19.12 3.45
C LYS A 83 -14.95 -20.23 2.45
N GLN A 84 -14.80 -19.97 1.16
CA GLN A 84 -14.95 -20.98 0.10
C GLN A 84 -13.94 -22.11 0.27
N TYR A 85 -12.68 -21.78 0.54
CA TYR A 85 -11.64 -22.78 0.82
C TYR A 85 -12.02 -23.66 2.00
N VAL A 86 -12.41 -23.08 3.13
CA VAL A 86 -12.79 -23.86 4.32
C VAL A 86 -14.06 -24.67 4.06
N GLN A 87 -15.03 -24.15 3.31
CA GLN A 87 -16.25 -24.89 2.91
C GLN A 87 -15.95 -26.11 2.04
N SER A 88 -14.89 -26.07 1.24
CA SER A 88 -14.49 -27.20 0.39
C SER A 88 -13.87 -28.37 1.17
N LEU A 89 -13.49 -28.15 2.42
CA LEU A 89 -12.88 -29.17 3.27
C LEU A 89 -13.96 -29.97 4.03
N PRO A 90 -13.70 -31.26 4.31
CA PRO A 90 -14.64 -32.09 5.07
C PRO A 90 -14.76 -31.64 6.52
N GLU A 91 -15.93 -31.82 7.11
CA GLU A 91 -16.24 -31.58 8.53
C GLU A 91 -16.02 -30.14 9.02
N THR A 92 -16.11 -29.12 8.14
CA THR A 92 -15.87 -27.72 8.48
C THR A 92 -17.14 -26.93 8.81
N LYS A 93 -18.33 -27.50 8.59
CA LYS A 93 -19.60 -26.84 8.92
C LYS A 93 -19.66 -26.30 10.36
N PRO A 94 -19.30 -27.09 11.41
CA PRO A 94 -19.31 -26.56 12.78
C PRO A 94 -18.36 -25.38 13.02
N ILE A 95 -17.24 -25.34 12.27
CA ILE A 95 -16.27 -24.25 12.36
C ILE A 95 -16.88 -22.95 11.82
N LEU A 96 -17.57 -23.04 10.68
CA LEU A 96 -18.21 -21.89 10.04
C LEU A 96 -19.39 -21.36 10.85
N GLU A 97 -20.21 -22.26 11.42
CA GLU A 97 -21.31 -21.88 12.31
C GLU A 97 -20.78 -21.20 13.57
N THR A 98 -19.74 -21.75 14.20
CA THR A 98 -19.10 -21.14 15.36
C THR A 98 -18.46 -19.78 15.01
N CYS A 99 -17.85 -19.68 13.82
CA CYS A 99 -17.30 -18.41 13.34
C CYS A 99 -18.38 -17.34 13.23
N SER A 100 -19.53 -17.68 12.64
CA SER A 100 -20.66 -16.74 12.52
C SER A 100 -21.18 -16.30 13.90
N GLN A 101 -21.30 -17.21 14.84
CA GLN A 101 -21.69 -16.88 16.23
C GLN A 101 -20.66 -15.97 16.90
N TYR A 102 -19.37 -16.23 16.73
CA TYR A 102 -18.31 -15.39 17.29
C TYR A 102 -18.27 -14.01 16.67
N SER A 103 -18.49 -13.88 15.36
CA SER A 103 -18.59 -12.57 14.71
C SER A 103 -19.76 -11.77 15.30
N GLN A 104 -20.93 -12.38 15.44
CA GLN A 104 -22.10 -11.71 16.02
C GLN A 104 -21.83 -11.27 17.48
N GLN A 105 -21.26 -12.13 18.31
CA GLN A 105 -20.89 -11.77 19.69
C GLN A 105 -19.88 -10.63 19.76
N LEU A 106 -18.89 -10.61 18.85
CA LEU A 106 -17.89 -9.54 18.79
C LEU A 106 -18.52 -8.23 18.36
N GLU A 107 -19.41 -8.23 17.37
CA GLU A 107 -20.13 -7.04 16.91
C GLU A 107 -21.02 -6.46 18.01
N GLU A 108 -21.69 -7.30 18.77
CA GLU A 108 -22.49 -6.86 19.94
C GLU A 108 -21.62 -6.26 21.06
N MET A 109 -20.43 -6.83 21.30
CA MET A 109 -19.52 -6.37 22.35
C MET A 109 -18.76 -5.09 21.95
N LEU A 110 -18.26 -5.02 20.69
CA LEU A 110 -17.41 -3.94 20.23
C LEU A 110 -18.20 -2.77 19.64
N LYS A 111 -19.49 -2.99 19.30
CA LYS A 111 -20.37 -2.01 18.62
C LYS A 111 -19.86 -1.60 17.22
N GLU A 112 -19.04 -2.44 16.62
CA GLU A 112 -18.51 -2.30 15.27
C GLU A 112 -18.41 -3.69 14.63
N ASP A 113 -18.37 -3.75 13.31
CA ASP A 113 -18.22 -5.02 12.60
C ASP A 113 -16.83 -5.63 12.82
N THR A 114 -16.76 -6.96 12.73
CA THR A 114 -15.54 -7.71 13.06
C THR A 114 -14.36 -7.35 12.14
N GLU A 115 -14.62 -7.05 10.85
CA GLU A 115 -13.60 -6.63 9.89
C GLU A 115 -12.99 -5.29 10.28
N THR A 116 -13.83 -4.32 10.65
CA THR A 116 -13.39 -3.00 11.13
C THR A 116 -12.60 -3.12 12.43
N ALA A 117 -13.08 -3.92 13.39
CA ALA A 117 -12.38 -4.15 14.66
C ALA A 117 -10.96 -4.73 14.46
N LEU A 118 -10.83 -5.74 13.59
CA LEU A 118 -9.53 -6.33 13.26
C LEU A 118 -8.62 -5.35 12.52
N THR A 119 -9.18 -4.55 11.62
CA THR A 119 -8.45 -3.52 10.87
C THR A 119 -7.95 -2.43 11.82
N ASN A 120 -8.80 -1.94 12.71
CA ASN A 120 -8.44 -0.93 13.73
C ASN A 120 -7.33 -1.44 14.65
N ALA A 121 -7.38 -2.69 15.08
CA ALA A 121 -6.32 -3.31 15.87
C ALA A 121 -4.98 -3.38 15.13
N ARG A 122 -4.98 -3.69 13.81
CA ARG A 122 -3.76 -3.64 12.97
C ARG A 122 -3.19 -2.23 12.88
N TYR A 123 -4.04 -1.23 12.60
CA TYR A 123 -3.59 0.16 12.54
C TYR A 123 -3.08 0.66 13.89
N GLY A 124 -3.70 0.24 14.99
CA GLY A 124 -3.22 0.52 16.35
C GLY A 124 -1.81 -0.03 16.57
N PHE A 125 -1.57 -1.28 16.18
CA PHE A 125 -0.24 -1.90 16.26
C PHE A 125 0.80 -1.17 15.40
N ILE A 126 0.46 -0.86 14.14
CA ILE A 126 1.34 -0.13 13.22
C ILE A 126 1.65 1.26 13.76
N SER A 127 0.64 1.98 14.23
CA SER A 127 0.81 3.33 14.80
C SER A 127 1.67 3.31 16.06
N GLY A 128 1.52 2.30 16.91
CA GLY A 128 2.38 2.09 18.07
C GLY A 128 3.84 1.85 17.69
N ALA A 129 4.08 0.94 16.76
CA ALA A 129 5.41 0.63 16.26
C ALA A 129 6.07 1.84 15.57
N LEU A 130 5.30 2.59 14.77
CA LEU A 130 5.79 3.81 14.13
C LEU A 130 6.13 4.90 15.15
N ARG A 131 5.33 5.06 16.20
CA ARG A 131 5.59 6.07 17.25
C ARG A 131 6.91 5.82 17.98
N GLU A 132 7.27 4.57 18.18
CA GLU A 132 8.53 4.19 18.82
C GLU A 132 9.75 4.28 17.88
N THR A 133 9.56 4.00 16.60
CA THR A 133 10.66 3.85 15.63
C THR A 133 10.80 5.02 14.66
N PHE A 134 9.73 5.77 14.42
CA PHE A 134 9.69 6.85 13.46
C PHE A 134 10.19 8.14 14.10
N VAL A 135 11.49 8.38 14.01
CA VAL A 135 12.06 9.71 14.17
C VAL A 135 11.77 10.46 12.87
N ALA A 136 10.76 11.33 12.90
CA ALA A 136 10.47 12.22 11.78
C ALA A 136 11.69 13.08 11.51
N ASN A 137 12.55 12.65 10.61
CA ASN A 137 13.55 13.53 10.03
C ASN A 137 12.75 14.62 9.29
N LYS A 138 12.74 15.83 9.87
CA LYS A 138 12.21 17.04 9.25
C LYS A 138 13.09 17.50 8.09
N ILE A 139 13.50 16.60 7.23
CA ILE A 139 14.00 16.95 5.92
C ILE A 139 12.75 17.04 5.03
N LYS A 140 12.03 18.16 5.18
CA LYS A 140 11.25 18.68 4.08
C LYS A 140 12.27 19.18 3.05
N GLU A 141 12.88 18.30 2.31
CA GLU A 141 13.31 18.64 0.96
C GLU A 141 12.03 18.91 0.18
N VAL A 142 11.60 20.15 0.25
CA VAL A 142 10.55 20.65 -0.65
C VAL A 142 11.17 20.52 -2.03
N SER A 143 10.86 19.46 -2.72
CA SER A 143 11.30 19.22 -4.10
C SER A 143 10.94 20.47 -4.91
N SER A 144 11.89 20.98 -5.71
CA SER A 144 11.64 22.11 -6.62
C SER A 144 10.37 21.92 -7.45
N THR A 145 10.02 20.67 -7.73
CA THR A 145 8.78 20.27 -8.41
C THR A 145 7.53 20.59 -7.60
N GLN A 146 7.56 20.41 -6.27
CA GLN A 146 6.42 20.74 -5.40
C GLN A 146 6.21 22.25 -5.30
N ILE A 147 7.28 23.04 -5.34
CA ILE A 147 7.18 24.53 -5.35
C ILE A 147 6.55 24.96 -6.66
N ILE A 148 7.01 24.45 -7.81
CA ILE A 148 6.47 24.77 -9.12
C ILE A 148 4.99 24.36 -9.20
N ASP A 149 4.65 23.19 -8.73
CA ASP A 149 3.27 22.68 -8.72
C ASP A 149 2.35 23.55 -7.84
N LEU A 150 2.83 23.98 -6.68
CA LEU A 150 2.11 24.88 -5.79
C LEU A 150 1.84 26.27 -6.44
N PHE A 151 2.81 26.78 -7.22
CA PHE A 151 2.65 28.06 -7.93
C PHE A 151 1.70 27.94 -9.13
N VAL A 152 1.85 26.86 -9.93
CA VAL A 152 1.06 26.68 -11.17
C VAL A 152 -0.38 26.30 -10.85
N THR A 153 -0.61 25.49 -9.80
CA THR A 153 -1.96 25.08 -9.39
C THR A 153 -2.64 26.02 -8.42
N HIS A 154 -1.97 27.09 -8.00
CA HIS A 154 -2.57 28.05 -7.07
C HIS A 154 -3.80 28.72 -7.69
N LYS A 155 -4.95 28.64 -7.01
CA LYS A 155 -6.27 29.08 -7.48
C LYS A 155 -6.32 30.53 -8.03
N VAL A 156 -5.46 31.40 -7.52
CA VAL A 156 -5.40 32.82 -7.92
C VAL A 156 -4.22 33.09 -8.86
N LEU A 157 -3.06 32.45 -8.65
CA LEU A 157 -1.83 32.68 -9.42
C LEU A 157 -1.78 31.85 -10.71
N GLY A 158 -2.47 30.73 -10.79
CA GLY A 158 -2.52 29.89 -11.98
C GLY A 158 -3.07 30.62 -13.22
N PHE A 159 -4.09 31.47 -13.03
CA PHE A 159 -4.71 32.21 -14.13
C PHE A 159 -3.76 33.24 -14.78
N PRO A 160 -3.10 34.15 -14.03
CA PRO A 160 -2.13 35.08 -14.61
C PRO A 160 -0.92 34.38 -15.22
N ILE A 161 -0.44 33.27 -14.65
CA ILE A 161 0.64 32.46 -15.21
C ILE A 161 0.23 31.86 -16.56
N PHE A 162 -0.99 31.33 -16.65
CA PHE A 162 -1.53 30.80 -17.90
C PHE A 162 -1.61 31.88 -19.00
N ILE A 163 -2.13 33.07 -18.65
CA ILE A 163 -2.21 34.20 -19.60
C ILE A 163 -0.81 34.60 -20.06
N PHE A 164 0.19 34.64 -19.18
CA PHE A 164 1.56 34.96 -19.50
C PHE A 164 2.15 34.00 -20.54
N PHE A 165 1.96 32.71 -20.37
CA PHE A 165 2.41 31.71 -21.35
C PHE A 165 1.64 31.82 -22.67
N MET A 166 0.34 32.06 -22.64
CA MET A 166 -0.45 32.29 -23.85
C MET A 166 0.05 33.53 -24.62
N CYS A 167 0.38 34.62 -23.94
CA CYS A 167 0.95 35.81 -24.58
C CYS A 167 2.31 35.53 -25.24
N ILE A 168 3.17 34.75 -24.58
CA ILE A 168 4.46 34.36 -25.16
C ILE A 168 4.28 33.52 -26.42
N ASP A 169 3.38 32.54 -26.39
CA ASP A 169 3.09 31.70 -27.56
C ASP A 169 2.47 32.51 -28.73
N PHE A 170 1.63 33.48 -28.42
CA PHE A 170 1.05 34.37 -29.42
C PHE A 170 2.09 35.26 -30.08
N ILE A 171 2.96 35.90 -29.28
CA ILE A 171 4.09 36.71 -29.77
C ILE A 171 5.02 35.85 -30.64
N ARG A 172 5.36 34.67 -30.21
CA ARG A 172 6.19 33.73 -30.97
C ARG A 172 5.58 33.38 -32.33
N LYS A 173 4.28 33.11 -32.39
CA LYS A 173 3.56 32.84 -33.64
C LYS A 173 3.58 34.05 -34.58
N ILE A 174 3.36 35.26 -34.07
CA ILE A 174 3.43 36.46 -34.86
C ILE A 174 4.85 36.68 -35.43
N LEU A 175 5.89 36.54 -34.60
CA LEU A 175 7.28 36.69 -35.03
C LEU A 175 7.67 35.66 -36.10
N THR A 176 7.27 34.40 -35.94
CA THR A 176 7.52 33.34 -36.94
C THR A 176 6.75 33.59 -38.24
N SER A 177 5.52 34.11 -38.17
CA SER A 177 4.76 34.51 -39.35
C SER A 177 5.41 35.67 -40.08
N TYR A 178 5.83 36.72 -39.38
CA TYR A 178 6.57 37.83 -39.95
C TYR A 178 7.88 37.35 -40.65
N TRP A 179 8.62 36.51 -39.98
CA TRP A 179 9.88 35.97 -40.48
C TRP A 179 9.68 35.17 -41.78
N THR A 180 8.61 34.38 -41.82
CA THR A 180 8.25 33.58 -42.99
C THR A 180 7.84 34.46 -44.19
N VAL A 181 7.09 35.52 -43.92
CA VAL A 181 6.66 36.49 -44.96
C VAL A 181 7.86 37.25 -45.51
N CYS A 182 8.76 37.77 -44.65
CA CYS A 182 9.98 38.49 -45.05
C CYS A 182 10.92 37.58 -45.84
N ARG A 183 11.05 36.31 -45.45
CA ARG A 183 11.89 35.33 -46.18
C ARG A 183 11.32 35.00 -47.55
N ASN A 184 10.03 34.91 -47.67
CA ASN A 184 9.36 34.61 -48.97
C ASN A 184 9.44 35.81 -49.93
N ASN A 185 9.39 37.05 -49.40
CA ASN A 185 9.50 38.28 -50.20
C ASN A 185 10.94 38.51 -50.78
N ASN A 186 11.98 38.06 -50.02
CA ASN A 186 13.36 38.15 -50.48
C ASN A 186 13.68 37.09 -51.56
N ASN A 187 12.93 36.01 -51.71
CA ASN A 187 13.11 35.04 -52.76
C ASN A 187 12.50 35.45 -54.10
N PHE A 188 11.67 36.52 -54.14
CA PHE A 188 11.09 37.02 -55.41
C PHE A 188 12.04 37.99 -56.18
N HIS A 189 13.14 38.44 -55.57
CA HIS A 189 14.09 39.33 -56.23
C HIS A 189 15.31 38.66 -56.87
N ILE A 190 15.38 37.30 -56.93
CA ILE A 190 16.54 36.59 -57.49
C ILE A 190 16.21 35.92 -58.83
N VAL A 191 15.01 36.14 -59.36
CA VAL A 191 14.62 35.62 -60.71
C VAL A 191 14.14 36.78 -61.56
N SER A 192 15.10 37.59 -62.02
CA SER A 192 14.97 38.50 -63.17
C SER A 192 16.29 38.64 -63.84
#